data_d48b75051a558328f8c8a896cd48863b
#
_entry.id   d48b75051a558328f8c8a896cd48863b
#
_cell.length_a   1.000
_cell.length_b   1.000
_cell.length_c   1.000
_cell.angle_alpha   90.00
_cell.angle_beta   90.00
_cell.angle_gamma   90.00
#
_symmetry.space_group_name_H-M   'P 1'
#
loop_
_entity.id
_entity.type
_entity.pdbx_description
1 polymer ?
#
loop_
_entity_poly.entity_id
_entity_poly.type
_entity_poly.pdbx_seq_one_letter_code
_entity_poly.pdbx_strand_id
1 'polypeptide(L)'
;MKLLLTAFDPFGGEKINPALEAVKRVQDKIGDLEIVKLEVPTVFYKSIDTVTNAIEKEHPDVVLCIGQAGGRFDITPERVAININDARIPDNEGNQPLSGPIFEDGENAYFSSLPIKAMVAEIRKADIPASVSNSAGTFVCNHLMYGVLYTIAKKYPSMCGGFMHVPFITSQVVNRPTNTPSLSLDTIVKGIEAACKSNC
;
A
#
# COMPACT_ATOMS: atom_id res chain seq x y z
N MET A 1 5.47 -14.87 13.14
CA MET A 1 4.97 -14.41 11.83
C MET A 1 5.89 -13.33 11.29
N LYS A 2 6.09 -13.27 9.97
CA LYS A 2 6.89 -12.26 9.28
C LYS A 2 6.01 -11.45 8.31
N LEU A 3 6.05 -10.12 8.43
CA LEU A 3 5.37 -9.18 7.54
C LEU A 3 6.40 -8.51 6.63
N LEU A 4 6.20 -8.57 5.31
CA LEU A 4 6.85 -7.69 4.36
C LEU A 4 6.00 -6.41 4.24
N LEU A 5 6.49 -5.31 4.80
CA LEU A 5 5.85 -4.00 4.80
C LEU A 5 6.54 -3.11 3.77
N THR A 6 5.83 -2.73 2.72
CA THR A 6 6.43 -1.98 1.62
C THR A 6 5.85 -0.58 1.49
N ALA A 7 6.61 0.35 0.96
CA ALA A 7 6.13 1.68 0.59
C ALA A 7 6.85 2.22 -0.63
N PHE A 8 6.15 3.03 -1.43
CA PHE A 8 6.70 3.66 -2.62
C PHE A 8 7.64 4.82 -2.31
N ASP A 9 8.64 4.99 -3.16
CA ASP A 9 9.48 6.17 -3.22
C ASP A 9 8.67 7.45 -3.55
N PRO A 10 9.23 8.66 -3.42
CA PRO A 10 8.58 9.90 -3.84
C PRO A 10 8.27 9.91 -5.35
N PHE A 11 7.11 10.46 -5.73
CA PHE A 11 6.64 10.53 -7.11
C PHE A 11 5.89 11.84 -7.40
N GLY A 12 5.64 12.11 -8.68
CA GLY A 12 4.83 13.27 -9.10
C GLY A 12 5.45 14.62 -8.73
N GLY A 13 6.78 14.70 -8.64
CA GLY A 13 7.49 15.92 -8.26
C GLY A 13 7.54 16.20 -6.75
N GLU A 14 6.95 15.35 -5.93
CA GLU A 14 7.03 15.45 -4.46
C GLU A 14 8.44 15.05 -3.97
N LYS A 15 8.90 15.71 -2.90
CA LYS A 15 10.20 15.41 -2.30
C LYS A 15 10.16 14.25 -1.32
N ILE A 16 8.99 13.94 -0.81
CA ILE A 16 8.75 12.88 0.18
C ILE A 16 7.49 12.10 -0.17
N ASN A 17 7.43 10.84 0.24
CA ASN A 17 6.22 10.04 0.23
C ASN A 17 5.84 9.70 1.67
N PRO A 18 4.66 10.11 2.19
CA PRO A 18 4.25 9.88 3.57
C PRO A 18 4.18 8.40 3.93
N ALA A 19 3.86 7.53 2.96
CA ALA A 19 3.87 6.09 3.17
C ALA A 19 5.28 5.58 3.50
N LEU A 20 6.28 6.00 2.72
CA LEU A 20 7.68 5.62 2.93
C LEU A 20 8.22 6.16 4.26
N GLU A 21 7.95 7.45 4.53
CA GLU A 21 8.40 8.07 5.77
C GLU A 21 7.77 7.40 7.01
N ALA A 22 6.52 6.98 6.91
CA ALA A 22 5.86 6.24 7.98
C ALA A 22 6.43 4.82 8.13
N VAL A 23 6.57 4.07 7.03
CA VAL A 23 7.12 2.69 7.05
C VAL A 23 8.53 2.67 7.64
N LYS A 24 9.39 3.63 7.32
CA LYS A 24 10.73 3.76 7.92
C LYS A 24 10.68 3.86 9.45
N ARG A 25 9.61 4.44 10.04
CA ARG A 25 9.45 4.67 11.48
C ARG A 25 8.65 3.60 12.21
N VAL A 26 7.89 2.75 11.51
CA VAL A 26 7.21 1.59 12.12
C VAL A 26 8.24 0.74 12.86
N GLN A 27 7.88 0.19 14.01
CA GLN A 27 8.76 -0.71 14.78
C GLN A 27 9.11 -1.95 13.95
N ASP A 28 10.33 -2.49 14.13
CA ASP A 28 10.77 -3.70 13.43
C ASP A 28 10.10 -4.99 13.99
N LYS A 29 9.39 -4.84 15.13
CA LYS A 29 8.63 -5.92 15.75
C LYS A 29 7.40 -5.36 16.46
N ILE A 30 6.22 -5.97 16.22
CA ILE A 30 4.95 -5.65 16.91
C ILE A 30 4.38 -6.94 17.49
N GLY A 31 4.47 -7.11 18.83
CA GLY A 31 4.17 -8.39 19.47
C GLY A 31 5.09 -9.49 18.93
N ASP A 32 4.50 -10.55 18.36
CA ASP A 32 5.25 -11.67 17.74
C ASP A 32 5.43 -11.50 16.22
N LEU A 33 5.00 -10.37 15.66
CA LEU A 33 5.13 -10.05 14.24
C LEU A 33 6.48 -9.36 13.97
N GLU A 34 7.36 -10.01 13.24
CA GLU A 34 8.60 -9.43 12.69
C GLU A 34 8.28 -8.64 11.42
N ILE A 35 8.84 -7.43 11.27
CA ILE A 35 8.57 -6.55 10.14
C ILE A 35 9.83 -6.33 9.32
N VAL A 36 9.79 -6.76 8.07
CA VAL A 36 10.79 -6.46 7.05
C VAL A 36 10.29 -5.30 6.21
N LYS A 37 11.03 -4.19 6.17
CA LYS A 37 10.67 -2.98 5.45
C LYS A 37 11.32 -2.94 4.07
N LEU A 38 10.57 -2.52 3.07
CA LEU A 38 11.05 -2.43 1.70
C LEU A 38 10.58 -1.13 1.03
N GLU A 39 11.53 -0.36 0.51
CA GLU A 39 11.24 0.75 -0.40
C GLU A 39 11.02 0.20 -1.82
N VAL A 40 9.96 0.66 -2.49
CA VAL A 40 9.53 0.18 -3.81
C VAL A 40 9.50 1.34 -4.79
N PRO A 41 10.07 1.20 -6.00
CA PRO A 41 10.01 2.26 -7.00
C PRO A 41 8.57 2.48 -7.47
N THR A 42 8.16 3.74 -7.62
CA THR A 42 6.87 4.12 -8.22
C THR A 42 6.97 3.99 -9.74
N VAL A 43 7.14 2.76 -10.20
CA VAL A 43 7.35 2.41 -11.61
C VAL A 43 6.55 1.15 -11.94
N PHE A 44 5.78 1.19 -13.02
CA PHE A 44 5.01 0.04 -13.51
C PHE A 44 5.94 -1.17 -13.73
N TYR A 45 5.44 -2.37 -13.49
CA TYR A 45 6.12 -3.66 -13.54
C TYR A 45 7.33 -3.78 -12.59
N LYS A 46 8.24 -2.82 -12.57
CA LYS A 46 9.41 -2.82 -11.69
C LYS A 46 9.01 -2.86 -10.21
N SER A 47 7.90 -2.22 -9.84
CA SER A 47 7.35 -2.33 -8.48
C SER A 47 6.93 -3.74 -8.12
N ILE A 48 6.27 -4.46 -9.05
CA ILE A 48 5.87 -5.86 -8.86
C ILE A 48 7.12 -6.75 -8.75
N ASP A 49 8.08 -6.60 -9.65
CA ASP A 49 9.32 -7.39 -9.64
C ASP A 49 10.09 -7.19 -8.33
N THR A 50 10.18 -5.93 -7.86
CA THR A 50 10.86 -5.60 -6.59
C THR A 50 10.22 -6.33 -5.40
N VAL A 51 8.89 -6.31 -5.32
CA VAL A 51 8.18 -6.96 -4.20
C VAL A 51 8.19 -8.48 -4.35
N THR A 52 8.04 -9.01 -5.55
CA THR A 52 8.10 -10.46 -5.81
C THR A 52 9.47 -11.04 -5.45
N ASN A 53 10.55 -10.38 -5.84
CA ASN A 53 11.91 -10.79 -5.46
C ASN A 53 12.11 -10.75 -3.93
N ALA A 54 11.52 -9.77 -3.25
CA ALA A 54 11.57 -9.72 -1.80
C ALA A 54 10.75 -10.83 -1.14
N ILE A 55 9.58 -11.18 -1.69
CA ILE A 55 8.79 -12.34 -1.25
C ILE A 55 9.60 -13.63 -1.37
N GLU A 56 10.27 -13.84 -2.50
CA GLU A 56 11.10 -15.03 -2.75
C GLU A 56 12.31 -15.10 -1.80
N LYS A 57 12.88 -13.96 -1.42
CA LYS A 57 14.03 -13.90 -0.51
C LYS A 57 13.64 -14.04 0.95
N GLU A 58 12.62 -13.31 1.38
CA GLU A 58 12.28 -13.16 2.80
C GLU A 58 11.28 -14.21 3.30
N HIS A 59 10.55 -14.87 2.39
CA HIS A 59 9.48 -15.83 2.72
C HIS A 59 8.51 -15.32 3.79
N PRO A 60 7.86 -14.15 3.57
CA PRO A 60 6.95 -13.60 4.56
C PRO A 60 5.64 -14.40 4.64
N ASP A 61 4.98 -14.34 5.80
CA ASP A 61 3.62 -14.88 5.97
C ASP A 61 2.58 -13.88 5.41
N VAL A 62 2.91 -12.59 5.47
CA VAL A 62 2.00 -11.49 5.12
C VAL A 62 2.74 -10.43 4.29
N VAL A 63 2.07 -9.87 3.27
CA VAL A 63 2.55 -8.72 2.50
C VAL A 63 1.55 -7.57 2.63
N LEU A 64 1.98 -6.44 3.18
CA LEU A 64 1.20 -5.21 3.24
C LEU A 64 1.94 -4.08 2.50
N CYS A 65 1.36 -3.63 1.40
CA CYS A 65 1.88 -2.50 0.65
C CYS A 65 1.20 -1.20 1.09
N ILE A 66 1.98 -0.13 1.27
CA ILE A 66 1.48 1.18 1.69
C ILE A 66 1.70 2.19 0.56
N GLY A 67 0.66 2.96 0.24
CA GLY A 67 0.73 4.04 -0.74
C GLY A 67 0.13 5.35 -0.22
N GLN A 68 0.45 6.45 -0.89
CA GLN A 68 -0.16 7.76 -0.64
C GLN A 68 -1.44 7.93 -1.46
N ALA A 69 -2.53 8.31 -0.82
CA ALA A 69 -3.75 8.77 -1.49
C ALA A 69 -4.07 10.21 -1.07
N GLY A 70 -3.49 11.18 -1.78
CA GLY A 70 -3.76 12.60 -1.54
C GLY A 70 -5.24 12.94 -1.70
N GLY A 71 -5.78 13.76 -0.79
CA GLY A 71 -7.19 14.13 -0.76
C GLY A 71 -8.07 13.24 0.13
N ARG A 72 -7.61 12.07 0.55
CA ARG A 72 -8.27 11.30 1.62
C ARG A 72 -7.92 11.90 2.98
N PHE A 73 -8.85 11.78 3.94
CA PHE A 73 -8.66 12.26 5.32
C PHE A 73 -8.38 11.12 6.31
N ASP A 74 -8.53 9.87 5.87
CA ASP A 74 -8.44 8.67 6.70
C ASP A 74 -7.46 7.63 6.13
N ILE A 75 -7.09 6.65 6.94
CA ILE A 75 -6.29 5.50 6.52
C ILE A 75 -7.23 4.45 5.95
N THR A 76 -6.92 3.95 4.75
CA THR A 76 -7.85 3.12 4.01
C THR A 76 -7.23 1.82 3.51
N PRO A 77 -7.44 0.68 4.23
CA PRO A 77 -7.20 -0.64 3.64
C PRO A 77 -8.05 -0.86 2.38
N GLU A 78 -7.41 -1.30 1.30
CA GLU A 78 -8.05 -1.52 0.01
C GLU A 78 -8.67 -2.92 -0.06
N ARG A 79 -9.91 -3.01 -0.57
CA ARG A 79 -10.65 -4.26 -0.70
C ARG A 79 -10.22 -5.07 -1.90
N VAL A 80 -9.97 -4.43 -3.03
CA VAL A 80 -9.85 -5.07 -4.33
C VAL A 80 -8.87 -4.34 -5.23
N ALA A 81 -8.09 -5.10 -5.98
CA ALA A 81 -7.30 -4.63 -7.12
C ALA A 81 -7.90 -5.17 -8.41
N ILE A 82 -7.87 -4.37 -9.46
CA ILE A 82 -8.42 -4.70 -10.78
C ILE A 82 -7.30 -4.85 -11.82
N ASN A 83 -7.51 -5.72 -12.80
CA ASN A 83 -6.55 -6.02 -13.86
C ASN A 83 -6.50 -4.95 -14.96
N ILE A 84 -6.21 -3.71 -14.56
CA ILE A 84 -6.15 -2.56 -15.47
C ILE A 84 -4.95 -1.68 -15.14
N ASN A 85 -4.20 -1.31 -16.17
CA ASN A 85 -3.30 -0.18 -16.19
C ASN A 85 -3.96 0.96 -16.97
N ASP A 86 -4.24 2.09 -16.30
CA ASP A 86 -4.77 3.30 -16.93
C ASP A 86 -4.21 4.52 -16.18
N ALA A 87 -3.02 4.95 -16.62
CA ALA A 87 -2.23 5.92 -15.91
C ALA A 87 -2.57 7.35 -16.33
N ARG A 88 -3.13 8.14 -15.40
CA ARG A 88 -3.42 9.56 -15.62
C ARG A 88 -2.16 10.43 -15.76
N ILE A 89 -1.07 10.03 -15.15
CA ILE A 89 0.25 10.68 -15.16
C ILE A 89 1.33 9.62 -15.42
N PRO A 90 2.50 10.00 -15.97
CA PRO A 90 3.63 9.08 -16.06
C PRO A 90 4.14 8.67 -14.67
N ASP A 91 4.74 7.48 -14.60
CA ASP A 91 5.50 7.03 -13.44
C ASP A 91 6.88 7.71 -13.35
N ASN A 92 7.72 7.31 -12.39
CA ASN A 92 9.04 7.92 -12.19
C ASN A 92 10.04 7.64 -13.33
N GLU A 93 9.78 6.69 -14.22
CA GLU A 93 10.59 6.41 -15.41
C GLU A 93 9.92 6.87 -16.72
N GLY A 94 8.79 7.59 -16.62
CA GLY A 94 8.07 8.14 -17.77
C GLY A 94 7.10 7.18 -18.43
N ASN A 95 6.86 6.00 -17.86
CA ASN A 95 5.89 5.05 -18.40
C ASN A 95 4.47 5.50 -18.06
N GLN A 96 3.60 5.54 -19.06
CA GLN A 96 2.19 5.93 -18.90
C GLN A 96 1.30 4.97 -19.70
N PRO A 97 1.10 3.74 -19.22
CA PRO A 97 0.21 2.80 -19.88
C PRO A 97 -1.23 3.31 -19.87
N LEU A 98 -1.90 3.22 -21.01
CA LEU A 98 -3.27 3.64 -21.22
C LEU A 98 -4.10 2.41 -21.61
N SER A 99 -5.00 2.01 -20.74
CA SER A 99 -6.01 0.97 -21.00
C SER A 99 -5.41 -0.38 -21.44
N GLY A 100 -5.10 -1.25 -20.49
CA GLY A 100 -4.65 -2.62 -20.74
C GLY A 100 -4.58 -3.47 -19.48
N PRO A 101 -4.58 -4.80 -19.60
CA PRO A 101 -4.41 -5.67 -18.45
C PRO A 101 -3.01 -5.53 -17.85
N ILE A 102 -2.91 -5.81 -16.54
CA ILE A 102 -1.63 -5.95 -15.84
C ILE A 102 -0.99 -7.28 -16.21
N PHE A 103 -1.78 -8.37 -16.18
CA PHE A 103 -1.42 -9.70 -16.65
C PHE A 103 -2.54 -10.28 -17.52
N GLU A 104 -2.18 -10.76 -18.71
CA GLU A 104 -3.12 -11.33 -19.68
C GLU A 104 -3.82 -12.61 -19.17
N ASP A 105 -3.13 -13.42 -18.36
CA ASP A 105 -3.64 -14.65 -17.77
C ASP A 105 -4.21 -14.47 -16.35
N GLY A 106 -4.31 -13.23 -15.89
CA GLY A 106 -4.83 -12.89 -14.57
C GLY A 106 -6.35 -12.73 -14.56
N GLU A 107 -6.96 -12.93 -13.39
CA GLU A 107 -8.39 -12.67 -13.19
C GLU A 107 -8.72 -11.18 -13.36
N ASN A 108 -9.98 -10.84 -13.63
CA ASN A 108 -10.40 -9.44 -13.73
C ASN A 108 -10.10 -8.62 -12.47
N ALA A 109 -10.09 -9.26 -11.31
CA ALA A 109 -9.81 -8.65 -10.02
C ALA A 109 -9.35 -9.68 -8.99
N TYR A 110 -8.55 -9.23 -8.02
CA TYR A 110 -8.20 -9.98 -6.82
C TYR A 110 -8.63 -9.21 -5.58
N PHE A 111 -9.31 -9.88 -4.65
CA PHE A 111 -9.63 -9.33 -3.34
C PHE A 111 -8.42 -9.43 -2.42
N SER A 112 -8.23 -8.41 -1.57
CA SER A 112 -7.30 -8.48 -0.46
C SER A 112 -7.63 -9.69 0.42
N SER A 113 -6.62 -10.48 0.76
CA SER A 113 -6.75 -11.56 1.74
C SER A 113 -6.46 -11.10 3.18
N LEU A 114 -6.11 -9.82 3.36
CA LEU A 114 -5.94 -9.22 4.69
C LEU A 114 -7.30 -9.05 5.40
N PRO A 115 -7.33 -9.10 6.74
CA PRO A 115 -8.55 -8.88 7.53
C PRO A 115 -8.92 -7.39 7.60
N ILE A 116 -9.20 -6.76 6.44
CA ILE A 116 -9.34 -5.30 6.27
C ILE A 116 -10.34 -4.65 7.22
N LYS A 117 -11.41 -5.35 7.61
CA LYS A 117 -12.38 -4.83 8.59
C LYS A 117 -11.80 -4.80 10.00
N ALA A 118 -11.02 -5.82 10.38
CA ALA A 118 -10.33 -5.85 11.66
C ALA A 118 -9.23 -4.78 11.70
N MET A 119 -8.48 -4.59 10.59
CA MET A 119 -7.51 -3.50 10.46
C MET A 119 -8.16 -2.14 10.73
N VAL A 120 -9.29 -1.85 10.08
CA VAL A 120 -10.05 -0.60 10.32
C VAL A 120 -10.48 -0.49 11.78
N ALA A 121 -10.92 -1.57 12.40
CA ALA A 121 -11.34 -1.56 13.81
C ALA A 121 -10.16 -1.26 14.75
N GLU A 122 -8.99 -1.86 14.52
CA GLU A 122 -7.78 -1.59 15.33
C GLU A 122 -7.26 -0.15 15.15
N ILE A 123 -7.29 0.38 13.92
CA ILE A 123 -6.92 1.79 13.66
C ILE A 123 -7.88 2.73 14.41
N ARG A 124 -9.18 2.48 14.35
CA ARG A 124 -10.20 3.30 15.05
C ARG A 124 -10.10 3.20 16.57
N LYS A 125 -9.71 2.08 17.15
CA LYS A 125 -9.42 1.94 18.59
C LYS A 125 -8.25 2.81 19.06
N ALA A 126 -7.37 3.20 18.12
CA ALA A 126 -6.27 4.13 18.38
C ALA A 126 -6.66 5.60 18.16
N ASP A 127 -7.98 5.91 18.05
CA ASP A 127 -8.55 7.22 17.77
C ASP A 127 -8.10 7.83 16.44
N ILE A 128 -7.84 6.98 15.43
CA ILE A 128 -7.40 7.39 14.09
C ILE A 128 -8.53 7.10 13.09
N PRO A 129 -8.89 8.07 12.22
CA PRO A 129 -9.91 7.85 11.19
C PRO A 129 -9.46 6.79 10.19
N ALA A 130 -10.32 5.81 9.94
CA ALA A 130 -10.07 4.74 8.98
C ALA A 130 -11.38 4.22 8.37
N SER A 131 -11.34 3.79 7.13
CA SER A 131 -12.46 3.13 6.43
C SER A 131 -11.94 2.12 5.41
N VAL A 132 -12.82 1.24 4.94
CA VAL A 132 -12.47 0.34 3.83
C VAL A 132 -12.63 1.07 2.52
N SER A 133 -11.61 1.04 1.67
CA SER A 133 -11.69 1.53 0.29
C SER A 133 -12.04 0.39 -0.68
N ASN A 134 -12.84 0.70 -1.69
CA ASN A 134 -13.24 -0.25 -2.72
C ASN A 134 -12.51 -0.04 -4.06
N SER A 135 -11.51 0.85 -4.11
CA SER A 135 -10.72 1.07 -5.31
C SER A 135 -9.36 1.69 -4.98
N ALA A 136 -8.30 1.01 -5.38
CA ALA A 136 -6.93 1.53 -5.35
C ALA A 136 -6.60 2.44 -6.57
N GLY A 137 -7.58 2.74 -7.42
CA GLY A 137 -7.39 3.46 -8.67
C GLY A 137 -6.86 2.56 -9.78
N THR A 138 -6.13 3.15 -10.73
CA THR A 138 -5.59 2.47 -11.92
C THR A 138 -4.12 2.84 -12.19
N PHE A 139 -3.46 3.46 -11.21
CA PHE A 139 -2.06 3.83 -11.26
C PHE A 139 -1.18 2.75 -10.59
N VAL A 140 0.07 3.05 -10.29
CA VAL A 140 1.06 2.09 -9.75
C VAL A 140 0.60 1.42 -8.44
N CYS A 141 -0.26 2.07 -7.63
CA CYS A 141 -0.80 1.46 -6.41
C CYS A 141 -1.68 0.25 -6.70
N ASN A 142 -2.64 0.39 -7.62
CA ASN A 142 -3.47 -0.74 -8.06
C ASN A 142 -2.62 -1.80 -8.77
N HIS A 143 -1.68 -1.36 -9.61
CA HIS A 143 -0.77 -2.23 -10.33
C HIS A 143 0.04 -3.13 -9.38
N LEU A 144 0.66 -2.54 -8.33
CA LEU A 144 1.40 -3.30 -7.34
C LEU A 144 0.49 -4.22 -6.53
N MET A 145 -0.65 -3.70 -6.02
CA MET A 145 -1.59 -4.51 -5.26
C MET A 145 -2.06 -5.72 -6.07
N TYR A 146 -2.43 -5.49 -7.35
CA TYR A 146 -2.84 -6.56 -8.24
C TYR A 146 -1.73 -7.58 -8.45
N GLY A 147 -0.50 -7.14 -8.76
CA GLY A 147 0.64 -8.03 -8.99
C GLY A 147 1.01 -8.88 -7.79
N VAL A 148 0.96 -8.31 -6.58
CA VAL A 148 1.18 -9.05 -5.32
C VAL A 148 0.09 -10.11 -5.12
N LEU A 149 -1.18 -9.75 -5.26
CA LEU A 149 -2.30 -10.68 -5.09
C LEU A 149 -2.33 -11.79 -6.16
N TYR A 150 -1.97 -11.44 -7.42
CA TYR A 150 -1.77 -12.42 -8.49
C TYR A 150 -0.65 -13.43 -8.12
N THR A 151 0.50 -12.93 -7.66
CA THR A 151 1.63 -13.76 -7.25
C THR A 151 1.26 -14.70 -6.09
N ILE A 152 0.54 -14.18 -5.09
CA ILE A 152 0.01 -14.96 -3.97
C ILE A 152 -0.93 -16.06 -4.49
N ALA A 153 -1.90 -15.71 -5.32
CA ALA A 153 -2.87 -16.67 -5.84
C ALA A 153 -2.22 -17.80 -6.67
N LYS A 154 -1.18 -17.48 -7.43
CA LYS A 154 -0.51 -18.45 -8.31
C LYS A 154 0.56 -19.28 -7.60
N LYS A 155 1.32 -18.70 -6.66
CA LYS A 155 2.53 -19.34 -6.10
C LYS A 155 2.49 -19.56 -4.58
N TYR A 156 1.76 -18.76 -3.82
CA TYR A 156 1.82 -18.73 -2.35
C TYR A 156 0.43 -18.70 -1.69
N PRO A 157 -0.44 -19.70 -1.92
CA PRO A 157 -1.86 -19.63 -1.51
C PRO A 157 -2.09 -19.56 0.01
N SER A 158 -1.08 -19.83 0.83
CA SER A 158 -1.13 -19.69 2.30
C SER A 158 -0.71 -18.29 2.79
N MET A 159 -0.17 -17.44 1.91
CA MET A 159 0.26 -16.08 2.25
C MET A 159 -0.92 -15.12 2.20
N CYS A 160 -0.98 -14.18 3.15
CA CYS A 160 -1.92 -13.06 3.07
C CYS A 160 -1.28 -11.85 2.39
N GLY A 161 -2.08 -11.09 1.65
CA GLY A 161 -1.59 -9.86 1.02
C GLY A 161 -2.65 -8.82 0.76
N GLY A 162 -2.23 -7.59 0.64
CA GLY A 162 -3.09 -6.46 0.32
C GLY A 162 -2.37 -5.12 0.35
N PHE A 163 -3.18 -4.07 0.35
CA PHE A 163 -2.72 -2.70 0.22
C PHE A 163 -3.47 -1.77 1.17
N MET A 164 -2.81 -0.71 1.61
CA MET A 164 -3.41 0.33 2.43
C MET A 164 -2.92 1.71 1.99
N HIS A 165 -3.84 2.64 1.80
CA HIS A 165 -3.51 4.03 1.53
C HIS A 165 -3.48 4.88 2.80
N VAL A 166 -2.55 5.83 2.81
CA VAL A 166 -2.45 6.87 3.84
C VAL A 166 -2.59 8.25 3.19
N PRO A 167 -3.13 9.26 3.91
CA PRO A 167 -3.29 10.61 3.38
C PRO A 167 -1.95 11.36 3.30
N PHE A 168 -1.98 12.61 2.82
CA PHE A 168 -0.88 13.54 2.94
C PHE A 168 -0.46 13.73 4.39
N ILE A 169 0.82 13.98 4.64
CA ILE A 169 1.29 14.52 5.92
C ILE A 169 1.12 16.05 5.96
N THR A 170 1.08 16.60 7.17
CA THR A 170 0.80 18.02 7.41
C THR A 170 1.74 18.96 6.63
N SER A 171 3.03 18.62 6.51
CA SER A 171 4.00 19.45 5.76
C SER A 171 3.74 19.52 4.25
N GLN A 172 3.06 18.50 3.68
CA GLN A 172 2.74 18.50 2.24
C GLN A 172 1.56 19.41 1.90
N VAL A 173 0.74 19.79 2.87
CA VAL A 173 -0.48 20.57 2.61
C VAL A 173 -0.36 22.06 2.88
N VAL A 174 0.78 22.51 3.40
CA VAL A 174 1.02 23.93 3.77
C VAL A 174 0.70 24.90 2.64
N ASN A 175 1.03 24.53 1.40
CA ASN A 175 0.82 25.37 0.21
C ASN A 175 -0.22 24.77 -0.76
N ARG A 176 -1.05 23.82 -0.29
CA ARG A 176 -2.15 23.25 -1.10
C ARG A 176 -3.43 24.06 -0.91
N PRO A 177 -4.44 23.85 -1.77
CA PRO A 177 -5.76 24.48 -1.62
C PRO A 177 -6.32 24.30 -0.20
N THR A 178 -7.09 25.29 0.25
CA THR A 178 -7.82 25.24 1.54
C THR A 178 -8.64 23.94 1.65
N ASN A 179 -8.71 23.39 2.86
CA ASN A 179 -9.39 22.14 3.18
C ASN A 179 -8.73 20.87 2.59
N THR A 180 -7.50 20.94 2.11
CA THR A 180 -6.76 19.72 1.77
C THR A 180 -6.50 18.91 3.05
N PRO A 181 -7.04 17.67 3.17
CA PRO A 181 -6.90 16.89 4.38
C PRO A 181 -5.48 16.33 4.53
N SER A 182 -5.07 16.16 5.79
CA SER A 182 -3.79 15.54 6.14
C SER A 182 -3.84 14.90 7.52
N LEU A 183 -2.92 13.98 7.78
CA LEU A 183 -2.63 13.47 9.11
C LEU A 183 -1.18 13.78 9.49
N SER A 184 -0.86 13.84 10.79
CA SER A 184 0.55 13.90 11.19
C SER A 184 1.26 12.60 10.84
N LEU A 185 2.56 12.68 10.59
CA LEU A 185 3.34 11.47 10.30
C LEU A 185 3.28 10.46 11.45
N ASP A 186 3.32 10.94 12.69
CA ASP A 186 3.23 10.07 13.88
C ASP A 186 1.85 9.39 13.98
N THR A 187 0.78 10.07 13.56
CA THR A 187 -0.58 9.48 13.49
C THR A 187 -0.62 8.38 12.43
N ILE A 188 0.01 8.59 11.26
CA ILE A 188 0.08 7.58 10.20
C ILE A 188 0.87 6.35 10.68
N VAL A 189 2.03 6.55 11.33
CA VAL A 189 2.83 5.46 11.92
C VAL A 189 2.00 4.63 12.90
N LYS A 190 1.34 5.29 13.87
CA LYS A 190 0.46 4.61 14.84
C LYS A 190 -0.67 3.85 14.15
N GLY A 191 -1.24 4.41 13.08
CA GLY A 191 -2.30 3.76 12.32
C GLY A 191 -1.82 2.50 11.59
N ILE A 192 -0.62 2.53 11.00
CA ILE A 192 -0.01 1.35 10.37
C ILE A 192 0.28 0.29 11.44
N GLU A 193 0.89 0.66 12.57
CA GLU A 193 1.18 -0.26 13.68
C GLU A 193 -0.10 -0.88 14.27
N ALA A 194 -1.18 -0.08 14.38
CA ALA A 194 -2.47 -0.59 14.83
C ALA A 194 -3.06 -1.61 13.83
N ALA A 195 -2.99 -1.32 12.52
CA ALA A 195 -3.42 -2.25 11.49
C ALA A 195 -2.66 -3.58 11.54
N CYS A 196 -1.35 -3.54 11.83
CA CYS A 196 -0.51 -4.73 11.95
C CYS A 196 -0.86 -5.65 13.14
N LYS A 197 -1.67 -5.18 14.10
CA LYS A 197 -2.16 -6.01 15.23
C LYS A 197 -3.31 -6.95 14.84
N SER A 198 -3.95 -6.72 13.69
CA SER A 198 -4.96 -7.63 13.16
C SER A 198 -4.26 -8.83 12.51
N ASN A 199 -4.52 -10.02 13.03
CA ASN A 199 -3.91 -11.25 12.52
C ASN A 199 -4.61 -11.72 11.23
N CYS A 200 -3.82 -12.21 10.28
CA CYS A 200 -4.31 -13.03 9.17
C CYS A 200 -4.66 -14.44 9.64
#